data_1d884bffd9824bd88ee364da4944feba
#
_entry.id   1d884bffd9824bd88ee364da4944feba
#
_cell.length_a   1.000
_cell.length_b   1.000
_cell.length_c   1.000
_cell.angle_alpha   90.00
_cell.angle_beta   90.00
_cell.angle_gamma   90.00
#
_symmetry.space_group_name_H-M   'P 1'
#
loop_
_entity.id
_entity.type
_entity.pdbx_description
1 polymer ?
#
loop_
_entity_poly.entity_id
_entity_poly.type
_entity_poly.pdbx_seq_one_letter_code
_entity_poly.pdbx_strand_id
1 'polypeptide(L)'
;MAVDGQAYRSELRLEFDPPPTAAPRPELADVGKLVRRGVRAVVGAARAEDRTTLSGLLLAHLGPAGAELDVVEEAWPGYEHVNVQAGLDTWLAGADRAWQLVGVVGFQHRPFGLGELLSAGPEAQDPYGPRPGNASRVNRAAGPDGESRPCVRCGVYLVTEGPARTAVLVRGPEPESGLPNTTVQVVSTDPELAARAATEIRAAAMAQNVFRGQVLSFGAEVFGHGQTLLQFHRRPTLAADQLVLAADTLAEVQRQVVEVARHKEQLLAAGQHLKRGVLLYGPPGVGKTHTVRYLTSRLTGTTVLQLTGNALHLIAEACSVARALAPAMLVIEDVDLIAEDRGMHPGQHPLLFQLLNEMDGLAEDADVVFVLTTNRADLLEPALAARPGRVDQAVELRLPDAEARRALFELYRRGLEVDTSGLDDVLARTEGVTASFLKELLRRAALLAAQRTGTGPLSVSAADLSGALDELLDTRNAMTRTLLGSAPG
;
A
#
# COMPACT_ATOMS: atom_id res chain seq x y z
N MET A 1 -23.92 -54.00 25.97
CA MET A 1 -22.71 -54.55 25.27
C MET A 1 -21.57 -53.67 25.69
N ALA A 2 -20.75 -54.18 26.58
CA ALA A 2 -19.54 -53.55 27.13
C ALA A 2 -18.39 -53.80 26.16
N VAL A 3 -17.50 -52.84 25.94
CA VAL A 3 -16.14 -53.08 25.42
C VAL A 3 -15.17 -52.26 26.29
N ASP A 4 -14.26 -53.01 26.80
CA ASP A 4 -13.21 -52.73 27.78
C ASP A 4 -12.24 -51.61 27.41
N GLY A 5 -11.93 -50.81 28.39
CA GLY A 5 -10.77 -49.92 28.43
C GLY A 5 -9.58 -50.60 29.06
N GLN A 6 -8.53 -50.83 28.31
CA GLN A 6 -7.22 -51.25 28.89
C GLN A 6 -6.35 -50.00 29.12
N ALA A 7 -6.10 -49.74 30.41
CA ALA A 7 -5.12 -48.81 30.88
C ALA A 7 -3.70 -49.40 30.83
N TYR A 8 -2.79 -48.73 30.12
CA TYR A 8 -1.36 -49.02 30.22
C TYR A 8 -0.78 -48.30 31.42
N ARG A 9 -0.46 -49.06 32.49
CA ARG A 9 0.45 -48.62 33.53
C ARG A 9 1.85 -49.01 33.12
N SER A 10 2.71 -48.04 32.85
CA SER A 10 4.16 -48.24 32.79
C SER A 10 4.74 -47.92 34.19
N GLU A 11 5.17 -48.98 34.90
CA GLU A 11 5.95 -48.86 36.14
C GLU A 11 7.37 -48.40 35.79
N LEU A 12 7.72 -47.15 36.16
CA LEU A 12 9.11 -46.68 36.19
C LEU A 12 9.77 -47.23 37.46
N ARG A 13 10.59 -48.27 37.32
CA ARG A 13 11.55 -48.67 38.35
C ARG A 13 12.71 -47.66 38.36
N LEU A 14 12.81 -46.87 39.38
CA LEU A 14 14.01 -46.09 39.72
C LEU A 14 15.02 -47.03 40.38
N GLU A 15 16.04 -47.45 39.66
CA GLU A 15 17.24 -48.05 40.24
C GLU A 15 18.11 -46.94 40.82
N PHE A 16 18.31 -46.97 42.14
CA PHE A 16 19.27 -46.11 42.82
C PHE A 16 20.65 -46.73 42.72
N ASP A 17 21.55 -46.08 41.97
CA ASP A 17 22.97 -46.40 42.01
C ASP A 17 23.59 -46.00 43.37
N PRO A 18 24.53 -46.78 43.89
CA PRO A 18 25.21 -46.44 45.14
C PRO A 18 26.09 -45.20 44.98
N PRO A 19 26.35 -44.44 46.05
CA PRO A 19 27.09 -43.18 45.99
C PRO A 19 28.53 -43.44 45.50
N PRO A 20 29.04 -42.51 44.61
CA PRO A 20 30.37 -42.67 44.06
C PRO A 20 31.45 -42.53 45.11
N THR A 21 32.32 -43.51 45.15
CA THR A 21 33.57 -43.52 45.95
C THR A 21 34.44 -42.33 45.50
N ALA A 22 35.02 -41.68 46.54
CA ALA A 22 36.09 -40.66 46.58
C ALA A 22 36.47 -39.99 45.24
N ALA A 23 36.32 -38.63 45.22
CA ALA A 23 36.71 -37.77 44.08
C ALA A 23 38.16 -38.03 43.66
N PRO A 24 38.42 -38.23 42.36
CA PRO A 24 39.77 -38.36 41.84
C PRO A 24 40.56 -37.05 42.06
N ARG A 25 41.83 -37.17 42.39
CA ARG A 25 42.75 -36.06 42.50
C ARG A 25 42.84 -35.33 41.18
N PRO A 26 42.83 -33.97 41.13
CA PRO A 26 42.88 -33.21 39.89
C PRO A 26 44.15 -33.53 39.14
N GLU A 27 44.00 -34.01 37.91
CA GLU A 27 45.10 -34.20 36.98
C GLU A 27 45.57 -32.87 36.42
N LEU A 28 46.85 -32.77 36.04
CA LEU A 28 47.44 -31.59 35.39
C LEU A 28 46.65 -31.08 34.18
N ALA A 29 45.88 -31.94 33.54
CA ALA A 29 44.93 -31.60 32.45
C ALA A 29 43.75 -30.74 32.92
N ASP A 30 43.29 -30.91 34.18
CA ASP A 30 42.17 -30.14 34.74
C ASP A 30 42.62 -28.75 35.20
N VAL A 31 43.86 -28.61 35.62
CA VAL A 31 44.50 -27.31 35.90
C VAL A 31 44.63 -26.52 34.59
N GLY A 32 44.99 -27.18 33.48
CA GLY A 32 45.04 -26.56 32.16
C GLY A 32 43.66 -26.08 31.64
N LYS A 33 42.57 -26.79 31.95
CA LYS A 33 41.22 -26.38 31.65
C LYS A 33 40.73 -25.19 32.47
N LEU A 34 41.11 -25.16 33.78
CA LEU A 34 40.81 -24.06 34.68
C LEU A 34 41.58 -22.79 34.30
N VAL A 35 42.87 -22.92 33.95
CA VAL A 35 43.68 -21.80 33.43
C VAL A 35 43.10 -21.28 32.07
N ARG A 36 42.72 -22.17 31.16
CA ARG A 36 42.05 -21.76 29.90
C ARG A 36 40.70 -21.10 30.14
N ARG A 37 39.91 -21.54 31.12
CA ARG A 37 38.67 -20.86 31.53
C ARG A 37 38.96 -19.52 32.17
N GLY A 38 39.93 -19.44 33.04
CA GLY A 38 40.37 -18.19 33.69
C GLY A 38 40.88 -17.18 32.66
N VAL A 39 41.75 -17.60 31.71
CA VAL A 39 42.24 -16.75 30.63
C VAL A 39 41.09 -16.33 29.69
N ARG A 40 40.15 -17.23 29.38
CA ARG A 40 38.95 -16.84 28.58
C ARG A 40 38.05 -15.88 29.34
N ALA A 41 37.90 -16.03 30.65
CA ALA A 41 37.13 -15.12 31.50
C ALA A 41 37.81 -13.73 31.59
N VAL A 42 39.16 -13.71 31.78
CA VAL A 42 39.93 -12.45 31.82
C VAL A 42 39.98 -11.77 30.43
N VAL A 43 40.18 -12.53 29.37
CA VAL A 43 40.10 -11.98 28.00
C VAL A 43 38.65 -11.57 27.62
N GLY A 44 37.65 -12.29 28.18
CA GLY A 44 36.24 -11.91 28.06
C GLY A 44 35.92 -10.65 28.85
N ALA A 45 36.43 -10.50 30.07
CA ALA A 45 36.27 -9.30 30.88
C ALA A 45 37.03 -8.10 30.31
N ALA A 46 38.27 -8.26 29.85
CA ALA A 46 39.02 -7.22 29.15
C ALA A 46 38.37 -6.78 27.83
N ARG A 47 37.70 -7.72 27.13
CA ARG A 47 36.87 -7.37 25.96
C ARG A 47 35.52 -6.77 26.35
N ALA A 48 35.03 -6.98 27.57
CA ALA A 48 33.81 -6.38 28.08
C ALA A 48 33.99 -4.94 28.55
N GLU A 49 35.16 -4.60 29.07
CA GLU A 49 35.52 -3.24 29.48
C GLU A 49 35.68 -2.28 28.29
N ASP A 50 35.93 -2.79 27.07
CA ASP A 50 36.04 -1.97 25.85
C ASP A 50 34.74 -1.96 25.00
N ARG A 51 33.61 -2.43 25.51
CA ARG A 51 32.32 -2.37 24.82
C ARG A 51 31.62 -1.05 25.15
N THR A 52 31.90 -0.04 24.35
CA THR A 52 31.14 1.21 24.36
C THR A 52 29.65 0.92 24.21
N THR A 53 28.84 1.21 25.25
CA THR A 53 27.38 1.04 25.19
C THR A 53 26.75 2.13 24.32
N LEU A 54 25.55 1.91 23.81
CA LEU A 54 24.82 2.94 23.03
C LEU A 54 24.55 4.18 23.91
N SER A 55 24.22 3.98 25.18
CA SER A 55 24.07 5.04 26.18
C SER A 55 25.38 5.81 26.38
N GLY A 56 26.51 5.11 26.52
CA GLY A 56 27.83 5.75 26.65
C GLY A 56 28.19 6.61 25.44
N LEU A 57 27.91 6.13 24.21
CA LEU A 57 28.11 6.92 22.99
C LEU A 57 27.24 8.18 22.94
N LEU A 58 25.96 8.05 23.33
CA LEU A 58 25.04 9.18 23.39
C LEU A 58 25.50 10.23 24.39
N LEU A 59 25.82 9.81 25.63
CA LEU A 59 26.30 10.72 26.69
C LEU A 59 27.67 11.34 26.36
N ALA A 60 28.56 10.60 25.69
CA ALA A 60 29.83 11.15 25.21
C ALA A 60 29.62 12.24 24.15
N HIS A 61 28.56 12.13 23.32
CA HIS A 61 28.22 13.10 22.30
C HIS A 61 27.46 14.32 22.86
N LEU A 62 26.43 14.08 23.70
CA LEU A 62 25.54 15.12 24.24
C LEU A 62 26.09 15.80 25.49
N GLY A 63 27.09 15.18 26.14
CA GLY A 63 27.62 15.65 27.43
C GLY A 63 26.83 15.05 28.62
N PRO A 64 27.33 15.30 29.87
CA PRO A 64 26.79 14.68 31.07
C PRO A 64 25.34 15.08 31.39
N ALA A 65 24.90 16.24 30.96
CA ALA A 65 23.51 16.70 31.09
C ALA A 65 22.56 16.02 30.08
N GLY A 66 23.07 15.16 29.19
CA GLY A 66 22.29 14.49 28.16
C GLY A 66 21.11 13.68 28.68
N ALA A 67 21.20 13.15 29.91
CA ALA A 67 20.13 12.39 30.55
C ALA A 67 18.90 13.22 30.97
N GLU A 68 19.05 14.54 31.08
CA GLU A 68 17.99 15.48 31.47
C GLU A 68 17.33 16.19 30.28
N LEU A 69 17.80 15.91 29.06
CA LEU A 69 17.31 16.58 27.84
C LEU A 69 15.97 16.00 27.41
N ASP A 70 15.08 16.88 26.97
CA ASP A 70 13.79 16.49 26.41
C ASP A 70 13.94 15.79 25.04
N VAL A 71 13.15 14.74 24.84
CA VAL A 71 13.11 13.98 23.60
C VAL A 71 11.86 14.40 22.81
N VAL A 72 12.05 14.85 21.58
CA VAL A 72 10.97 15.13 20.65
C VAL A 72 10.76 13.89 19.77
N GLU A 73 9.54 13.35 19.73
CA GLU A 73 9.20 12.15 18.95
C GLU A 73 8.19 12.47 17.85
N GLU A 74 8.47 11.94 16.67
CA GLU A 74 7.61 11.92 15.51
C GLU A 74 7.32 10.47 15.10
N ALA A 75 6.03 10.13 14.97
CA ALA A 75 5.59 8.83 14.51
C ALA A 75 4.92 8.93 13.14
N TRP A 76 5.21 7.95 12.28
CA TRP A 76 4.76 7.88 10.91
C TRP A 76 4.24 6.47 10.60
N PRO A 77 3.23 6.31 9.74
CA PRO A 77 2.87 4.99 9.23
C PRO A 77 4.09 4.26 8.64
N GLY A 78 4.12 2.94 8.75
CA GLY A 78 5.28 2.15 8.31
C GLY A 78 5.64 2.33 6.83
N TYR A 79 4.66 2.55 5.96
CA TYR A 79 4.89 2.82 4.53
C TYR A 79 5.63 4.14 4.27
N GLU A 80 5.57 5.11 5.19
CA GLU A 80 6.27 6.39 5.08
C GLU A 80 7.78 6.29 5.36
N HIS A 81 8.32 5.12 5.71
CA HIS A 81 9.74 4.94 6.01
C HIS A 81 10.67 5.48 4.90
N VAL A 82 10.27 5.31 3.63
CA VAL A 82 11.02 5.82 2.47
C VAL A 82 11.08 7.35 2.45
N ASN A 83 10.00 8.01 2.83
CA ASN A 83 9.90 9.47 2.86
C ASN A 83 10.58 10.05 4.09
N VAL A 84 10.46 9.38 5.24
CA VAL A 84 11.18 9.73 6.47
C VAL A 84 12.69 9.69 6.24
N GLN A 85 13.20 8.62 5.57
CA GLN A 85 14.62 8.53 5.21
C GLN A 85 15.02 9.67 4.24
N ALA A 86 14.18 10.00 3.26
CA ALA A 86 14.44 11.12 2.35
C ALA A 86 14.54 12.47 3.07
N GLY A 87 13.59 12.72 3.98
CA GLY A 87 13.57 13.93 4.79
C GLY A 87 14.79 14.05 5.69
N LEU A 88 15.16 12.93 6.34
CA LEU A 88 16.34 12.86 7.18
C LEU A 88 17.63 13.08 6.37
N ASP A 89 17.79 12.42 5.22
CA ASP A 89 18.97 12.59 4.35
C ASP A 89 19.10 14.06 3.92
N THR A 90 17.98 14.71 3.60
CA THR A 90 17.94 16.13 3.24
C THR A 90 18.33 17.03 4.41
N TRP A 91 17.80 16.74 5.59
CA TRP A 91 18.14 17.49 6.80
C TRP A 91 19.63 17.34 7.14
N LEU A 92 20.18 16.12 7.07
CA LEU A 92 21.59 15.85 7.32
C LEU A 92 22.54 16.48 6.30
N ALA A 93 22.08 16.77 5.09
CA ALA A 93 22.85 17.44 4.04
C ALA A 93 23.02 18.95 4.26
N GLY A 94 22.46 19.52 5.33
CA GLY A 94 22.66 20.94 5.68
C GLY A 94 24.15 21.30 5.81
N ALA A 95 24.54 22.48 5.29
CA ALA A 95 25.95 22.86 5.11
C ALA A 95 26.76 22.90 6.42
N ASP A 96 26.10 23.20 7.54
CA ASP A 96 26.76 23.37 8.85
C ASP A 96 26.65 22.10 9.73
N ARG A 97 26.22 20.98 9.17
CA ARG A 97 25.97 19.72 9.89
C ARG A 97 27.03 18.67 9.57
N ALA A 98 27.77 18.26 10.59
CA ALA A 98 28.61 17.07 10.53
C ALA A 98 27.93 15.94 11.30
N TRP A 99 27.87 14.74 10.73
CA TRP A 99 27.16 13.64 11.35
C TRP A 99 27.87 12.28 11.21
N GLN A 100 27.56 11.39 12.15
CA GLN A 100 27.99 10.00 12.12
C GLN A 100 26.78 9.10 12.40
N LEU A 101 26.62 8.04 11.59
CA LEU A 101 25.59 7.02 11.82
C LEU A 101 26.18 5.88 12.66
N VAL A 102 25.53 5.59 13.78
CA VAL A 102 25.75 4.40 14.60
C VAL A 102 24.57 3.47 14.37
N GLY A 103 24.81 2.29 13.79
CA GLY A 103 23.77 1.27 13.64
C GLY A 103 23.42 0.69 15.01
N VAL A 104 22.17 0.25 15.16
CA VAL A 104 21.69 -0.41 16.38
C VAL A 104 21.39 -1.86 16.06
N VAL A 105 21.96 -2.79 16.84
CA VAL A 105 21.69 -4.23 16.78
C VAL A 105 20.91 -4.66 18.02
N GLY A 106 20.11 -5.74 17.91
CA GLY A 106 19.25 -6.20 18.99
C GLY A 106 17.96 -5.38 19.16
N PHE A 107 17.67 -4.48 18.23
CA PHE A 107 16.50 -3.60 18.27
C PHE A 107 15.16 -4.34 18.09
N GLN A 108 15.18 -5.56 17.56
CA GLN A 108 13.99 -6.38 17.33
C GLN A 108 13.43 -7.03 18.59
N HIS A 109 14.20 -7.09 19.69
CA HIS A 109 13.79 -7.85 20.87
C HIS A 109 12.78 -7.13 21.76
N ARG A 110 12.82 -5.80 21.78
CA ARG A 110 11.88 -4.95 22.52
C ARG A 110 11.85 -3.52 22.02
N PRO A 111 10.74 -2.79 22.26
CA PRO A 111 10.70 -1.35 22.06
C PRO A 111 11.73 -0.63 22.95
N PHE A 112 12.33 0.43 22.46
CA PHE A 112 13.19 1.33 23.20
C PHE A 112 13.19 2.72 22.55
N GLY A 113 13.64 3.72 23.28
CA GLY A 113 13.76 5.10 22.79
C GLY A 113 14.97 5.82 23.37
N LEU A 114 15.25 7.05 22.87
CA LEU A 114 16.38 7.87 23.35
C LEU A 114 16.27 8.16 24.85
N GLY A 115 15.08 8.44 25.37
CA GLY A 115 14.88 8.71 26.79
C GLY A 115 15.31 7.53 27.67
N GLU A 116 14.96 6.30 27.28
CA GLU A 116 15.41 5.11 27.99
C GLU A 116 16.93 4.93 27.92
N LEU A 117 17.49 5.07 26.70
CA LEU A 117 18.93 4.93 26.49
C LEU A 117 19.75 5.95 27.30
N LEU A 118 19.27 7.16 27.42
CA LEU A 118 19.93 8.24 28.17
C LEU A 118 19.78 8.05 29.68
N SER A 119 18.64 7.53 30.15
CA SER A 119 18.37 7.28 31.56
C SER A 119 19.10 6.06 32.11
N ALA A 120 19.40 5.06 31.26
CA ALA A 120 20.02 3.80 31.69
C ALA A 120 21.45 3.95 32.23
N GLY A 121 22.11 5.07 31.90
CA GLY A 121 23.52 5.31 32.27
C GLY A 121 24.52 4.49 31.45
N PRO A 122 25.80 4.89 31.45
CA PRO A 122 26.82 4.32 30.57
C PRO A 122 27.17 2.85 30.90
N GLU A 123 26.90 2.40 32.12
CA GLU A 123 27.26 1.06 32.63
C GLU A 123 26.12 0.04 32.51
N ALA A 124 24.91 0.46 32.12
CA ALA A 124 23.77 -0.44 32.00
C ALA A 124 23.96 -1.43 30.85
N GLN A 125 24.30 -2.67 31.19
CA GLN A 125 24.43 -3.77 30.24
C GLN A 125 23.13 -4.60 30.24
N ASP A 126 22.33 -4.42 29.22
CA ASP A 126 21.24 -5.34 28.90
C ASP A 126 21.73 -6.35 27.84
N PRO A 127 21.89 -7.65 28.19
CA PRO A 127 22.36 -8.66 27.24
C PRO A 127 21.48 -8.81 26.00
N TYR A 128 20.20 -8.45 26.11
CA TYR A 128 19.19 -8.53 25.05
C TYR A 128 18.77 -7.16 24.51
N GLY A 129 19.31 -6.08 25.06
CA GLY A 129 19.00 -4.72 24.70
C GLY A 129 19.70 -4.22 23.44
N PRO A 130 19.36 -3.00 23.01
CA PRO A 130 19.98 -2.36 21.84
C PRO A 130 21.47 -2.08 22.09
N ARG A 131 22.29 -2.42 21.11
CA ARG A 131 23.75 -2.26 21.17
C ARG A 131 24.26 -1.56 19.91
N PRO A 132 25.36 -0.79 19.98
CA PRO A 132 26.00 -0.22 18.81
C PRO A 132 26.52 -1.31 17.88
N GLY A 133 26.39 -1.10 16.58
CA GLY A 133 26.85 -2.03 15.56
C GLY A 133 26.80 -1.42 14.16
N ASN A 134 26.89 -2.25 13.15
CA ASN A 134 26.77 -1.81 11.78
C ASN A 134 25.31 -1.43 11.46
N ALA A 135 25.10 -0.35 10.72
CA ALA A 135 23.79 0.06 10.30
C ALA A 135 23.19 -0.96 9.28
N SER A 136 22.04 -1.52 9.64
CA SER A 136 21.25 -2.36 8.74
C SER A 136 20.30 -1.50 7.92
N ARG A 137 20.18 -1.79 6.62
CA ARG A 137 19.28 -1.09 5.71
C ARG A 137 18.32 -2.06 5.03
N VAL A 138 17.15 -1.56 4.69
CA VAL A 138 16.14 -2.24 3.89
C VAL A 138 15.80 -1.37 2.67
N ASN A 139 15.69 -1.97 1.50
CA ASN A 139 15.25 -1.26 0.32
C ASN A 139 13.71 -1.11 0.37
N ARG A 140 13.22 0.13 0.29
CA ARG A 140 11.81 0.45 0.19
C ARG A 140 11.50 0.95 -1.22
N ALA A 141 10.36 0.55 -1.76
CA ALA A 141 9.92 1.02 -3.08
C ALA A 141 9.80 2.56 -3.08
N ALA A 142 10.24 3.18 -4.16
CA ALA A 142 10.26 4.63 -4.35
C ALA A 142 9.63 5.08 -5.67
N GLY A 143 9.13 4.14 -6.48
CA GLY A 143 8.49 4.42 -7.76
C GLY A 143 7.95 3.16 -8.43
N PRO A 144 7.22 3.32 -9.58
CA PRO A 144 6.50 2.25 -10.27
C PRO A 144 7.40 1.32 -11.11
N ASP A 145 8.62 1.74 -11.43
CA ASP A 145 9.52 1.03 -12.35
C ASP A 145 10.64 0.26 -11.62
N GLY A 146 10.41 -0.04 -10.33
CA GLY A 146 11.35 -0.80 -9.51
C GLY A 146 12.38 0.10 -8.78
N GLU A 147 12.16 1.41 -8.79
CA GLU A 147 12.98 2.33 -8.01
C GLU A 147 12.86 2.00 -6.53
N SER A 148 13.99 2.00 -5.85
CA SER A 148 14.06 1.74 -4.43
C SER A 148 15.03 2.65 -3.73
N ARG A 149 14.77 2.92 -2.45
CA ARG A 149 15.67 3.69 -1.58
C ARG A 149 16.10 2.82 -0.40
N PRO A 150 17.42 2.76 -0.10
CA PRO A 150 17.91 2.08 1.09
C PRO A 150 17.58 2.91 2.33
N CYS A 151 16.72 2.41 3.20
CA CYS A 151 16.30 3.03 4.44
C CYS A 151 16.97 2.35 5.63
N VAL A 152 17.41 3.11 6.63
CA VAL A 152 18.00 2.60 7.86
C VAL A 152 16.91 1.91 8.70
N ARG A 153 17.10 0.62 9.04
CA ARG A 153 16.14 -0.13 9.87
C ARG A 153 16.11 0.39 11.30
N CYS A 154 17.28 0.55 11.91
CA CYS A 154 17.43 1.17 13.20
C CYS A 154 18.84 1.76 13.34
N GLY A 155 18.94 3.04 13.74
CA GLY A 155 20.24 3.71 13.90
C GLY A 155 20.10 5.06 14.56
N VAL A 156 21.19 5.50 15.16
CA VAL A 156 21.34 6.81 15.77
C VAL A 156 22.31 7.65 14.96
N TYR A 157 21.87 8.82 14.53
CA TYR A 157 22.72 9.83 13.93
C TYR A 157 23.19 10.79 15.04
N LEU A 158 24.49 10.87 15.21
CA LEU A 158 25.17 11.81 16.10
C LEU A 158 25.53 13.03 15.24
N VAL A 159 24.86 14.15 15.48
CA VAL A 159 24.95 15.34 14.63
C VAL A 159 25.56 16.49 15.42
N THR A 160 26.51 17.20 14.80
CA THR A 160 27.14 18.42 15.32
C THR A 160 26.77 19.59 14.41
N GLU A 161 26.19 20.63 14.98
CA GLU A 161 25.83 21.88 14.30
C GLU A 161 26.36 23.05 15.15
N GLY A 162 27.52 23.62 14.76
CA GLY A 162 28.20 24.60 15.60
C GLY A 162 28.52 24.06 17.00
N PRO A 163 28.09 24.75 18.07
CA PRO A 163 28.24 24.27 19.46
C PRO A 163 27.23 23.19 19.84
N ALA A 164 26.13 23.08 19.14
CA ALA A 164 25.05 22.16 19.47
C ALA A 164 25.39 20.71 19.12
N ARG A 165 24.92 19.81 19.96
CA ARG A 165 25.04 18.35 19.78
C ARG A 165 23.64 17.78 19.77
N THR A 166 23.32 17.05 18.70
CA THR A 166 21.99 16.45 18.47
C THR A 166 22.13 14.96 18.23
N ALA A 167 21.27 14.15 18.81
CA ALA A 167 21.15 12.74 18.46
C ALA A 167 19.76 12.50 17.85
N VAL A 168 19.72 11.79 16.71
CA VAL A 168 18.49 11.43 16.03
C VAL A 168 18.41 9.91 15.94
N LEU A 169 17.50 9.30 16.67
CA LEU A 169 17.19 7.88 16.57
C LEU A 169 16.11 7.71 15.48
N VAL A 170 16.43 6.92 14.47
CA VAL A 170 15.44 6.46 13.48
C VAL A 170 15.21 4.98 13.68
N ARG A 171 13.94 4.61 13.73
CA ARG A 171 13.53 3.21 13.78
C ARG A 171 12.43 2.98 12.73
N GLY A 172 12.74 2.15 11.73
CA GLY A 172 11.78 1.68 10.73
C GLY A 172 10.76 0.72 11.33
N PRO A 173 9.72 0.38 10.57
CA PRO A 173 8.67 -0.52 11.04
C PRO A 173 9.21 -1.95 11.21
N GLU A 174 8.87 -2.57 12.33
CA GLU A 174 9.14 -3.98 12.69
C GLU A 174 7.84 -4.59 13.25
N PRO A 175 6.87 -4.95 12.38
CA PRO A 175 5.54 -5.41 12.81
C PRO A 175 5.58 -6.70 13.59
N GLU A 176 6.52 -7.59 13.27
CA GLU A 176 6.75 -8.84 13.99
C GLU A 176 7.07 -8.61 15.47
N SER A 177 7.63 -7.46 15.78
CA SER A 177 7.95 -7.01 17.14
C SER A 177 6.89 -6.08 17.74
N GLY A 178 5.72 -5.94 17.10
CA GLY A 178 4.65 -5.04 17.53
C GLY A 178 4.93 -3.56 17.27
N LEU A 179 5.85 -3.24 16.35
CA LEU A 179 6.27 -1.88 16.02
C LEU A 179 5.90 -1.55 14.55
N PRO A 180 4.64 -1.27 14.23
CA PRO A 180 4.19 -1.07 12.85
C PRO A 180 4.62 0.27 12.26
N ASN A 181 5.01 1.24 13.09
CA ASN A 181 5.31 2.61 12.69
C ASN A 181 6.81 2.85 12.49
N THR A 182 7.12 3.82 11.64
CA THR A 182 8.43 4.46 11.59
C THR A 182 8.47 5.56 12.64
N THR A 183 9.51 5.61 13.47
CA THR A 183 9.67 6.65 14.48
C THR A 183 10.99 7.40 14.29
N VAL A 184 10.95 8.69 14.53
CA VAL A 184 12.12 9.58 14.60
C VAL A 184 12.09 10.26 15.96
N GLN A 185 13.12 10.05 16.77
CA GLN A 185 13.29 10.72 18.05
C GLN A 185 14.51 11.64 17.96
N VAL A 186 14.35 12.86 18.41
CA VAL A 186 15.39 13.90 18.39
C VAL A 186 15.64 14.40 19.81
N VAL A 187 16.88 14.47 20.18
CA VAL A 187 17.36 15.13 21.40
C VAL A 187 18.52 16.04 21.07
N SER A 188 18.59 17.20 21.68
CA SER A 188 19.66 18.18 21.42
C SER A 188 20.07 18.90 22.72
N THR A 189 21.32 19.29 22.78
CA THR A 189 21.83 20.21 23.84
C THR A 189 21.20 21.61 23.74
N ASP A 190 20.57 21.90 22.61
CA ASP A 190 19.70 23.07 22.42
C ASP A 190 18.26 22.60 22.20
N PRO A 191 17.33 22.80 23.16
CA PRO A 191 15.95 22.34 23.06
C PRO A 191 15.18 22.90 21.86
N GLU A 192 15.45 24.14 21.46
CA GLU A 192 14.80 24.76 20.28
C GLU A 192 15.26 24.06 19.00
N LEU A 193 16.51 23.61 18.97
CA LEU A 193 17.06 22.87 17.83
C LEU A 193 16.42 21.49 17.70
N ALA A 194 16.12 20.80 18.81
CA ALA A 194 15.45 19.49 18.75
C ALA A 194 14.07 19.59 18.08
N ALA A 195 13.23 20.53 18.51
CA ALA A 195 11.90 20.74 17.95
C ALA A 195 11.97 21.22 16.48
N ARG A 196 12.92 22.12 16.17
CA ARG A 196 13.14 22.60 14.81
C ARG A 196 13.61 21.47 13.89
N ALA A 197 14.55 20.63 14.31
CA ALA A 197 15.03 19.49 13.54
C ALA A 197 13.92 18.48 13.21
N ALA A 198 13.06 18.15 14.17
CA ALA A 198 11.90 17.29 13.94
C ALA A 198 10.96 17.89 12.88
N THR A 199 10.68 19.19 13.00
CA THR A 199 9.83 19.95 12.05
C THR A 199 10.46 19.99 10.64
N GLU A 200 11.77 20.28 10.54
CA GLU A 200 12.50 20.33 9.27
C GLU A 200 12.53 18.95 8.58
N ILE A 201 12.79 17.87 9.32
CA ILE A 201 12.75 16.50 8.81
C ILE A 201 11.35 16.16 8.27
N ARG A 202 10.31 16.51 9.02
CA ARG A 202 8.91 16.32 8.60
C ARG A 202 8.62 17.11 7.32
N ALA A 203 8.96 18.38 7.28
CA ALA A 203 8.73 19.22 6.11
C ALA A 203 9.46 18.70 4.87
N ALA A 204 10.71 18.27 5.01
CA ALA A 204 11.49 17.70 3.91
C ALA A 204 10.92 16.34 3.44
N ALA A 205 10.47 15.48 4.36
CA ALA A 205 9.81 14.22 4.03
C ALA A 205 8.51 14.45 3.24
N MET A 206 7.72 15.44 3.62
CA MET A 206 6.47 15.78 2.91
C MET A 206 6.73 16.44 1.56
N ALA A 207 7.75 17.28 1.45
CA ALA A 207 8.11 17.96 0.20
C ALA A 207 8.62 16.98 -0.87
N GLN A 208 9.35 15.95 -0.45
CA GLN A 208 9.95 14.92 -1.32
C GLN A 208 9.19 13.60 -1.31
N ASN A 209 7.92 13.63 -0.92
CA ASN A 209 7.12 12.41 -0.78
C ASN A 209 7.02 11.68 -2.12
N VAL A 210 7.58 10.45 -2.17
CA VAL A 210 7.66 9.62 -3.39
C VAL A 210 6.29 9.15 -3.90
N PHE A 211 5.26 9.21 -3.07
CA PHE A 211 3.89 8.81 -3.44
C PHE A 211 3.14 9.92 -4.18
N ARG A 212 3.59 11.17 -4.08
CA ARG A 212 2.91 12.31 -4.69
C ARG A 212 2.90 12.19 -6.21
N GLY A 213 1.73 12.35 -6.81
CA GLY A 213 1.55 12.25 -8.26
C GLY A 213 1.65 10.82 -8.82
N GLN A 214 1.69 9.80 -7.98
CA GLN A 214 1.76 8.39 -8.39
C GLN A 214 0.38 7.73 -8.44
N VAL A 215 0.33 6.55 -9.04
CA VAL A 215 -0.82 5.65 -8.99
C VAL A 215 -0.50 4.56 -7.97
N LEU A 216 -1.32 4.47 -6.93
CA LEU A 216 -1.06 3.63 -5.77
C LEU A 216 -2.29 2.77 -5.47
N SER A 217 -2.06 1.59 -4.92
CA SER A 217 -3.11 0.79 -4.27
C SER A 217 -2.66 0.39 -2.87
N PHE A 218 -3.64 0.12 -2.01
CA PHE A 218 -3.36 -0.51 -0.73
C PHE A 218 -3.24 -2.02 -0.93
N GLY A 219 -2.13 -2.57 -0.46
CA GLY A 219 -1.89 -4.01 -0.43
C GLY A 219 -1.57 -4.46 0.99
N ALA A 220 -1.87 -5.72 1.31
CA ALA A 220 -1.33 -6.38 2.47
C ALA A 220 -0.14 -7.24 2.02
N GLU A 221 0.94 -7.25 2.77
CA GLU A 221 1.99 -8.25 2.56
C GLU A 221 1.41 -9.65 2.84
N VAL A 222 1.47 -10.52 1.83
CA VAL A 222 0.92 -11.89 1.91
C VAL A 222 1.64 -12.73 2.98
N PHE A 223 2.88 -12.37 3.33
CA PHE A 223 3.73 -13.04 4.31
C PHE A 223 4.17 -12.13 5.48
N GLY A 224 3.73 -10.88 5.52
CA GLY A 224 3.99 -9.93 6.61
C GLY A 224 2.74 -9.73 7.46
N HIS A 225 2.91 -9.55 8.76
CA HIS A 225 1.86 -9.48 9.79
C HIS A 225 0.84 -8.33 9.59
N GLY A 226 0.17 -8.30 8.40
CA GLY A 226 -0.94 -7.38 8.14
C GLY A 226 -0.55 -5.91 7.95
N GLN A 227 0.70 -5.61 7.60
CA GLN A 227 1.07 -4.23 7.29
C GLN A 227 0.34 -3.71 6.06
N THR A 228 -0.26 -2.55 6.22
CA THR A 228 -0.73 -1.75 5.09
C THR A 228 0.48 -1.26 4.30
N LEU A 229 0.59 -1.70 3.05
CA LEU A 229 1.61 -1.25 2.11
C LEU A 229 0.95 -0.42 1.01
N LEU A 230 1.63 0.66 0.61
CA LEU A 230 1.31 1.36 -0.62
C LEU A 230 2.12 0.75 -1.76
N GLN A 231 1.42 0.22 -2.76
CA GLN A 231 2.00 -0.39 -3.95
C GLN A 231 1.92 0.58 -5.12
N PHE A 232 3.04 0.77 -5.80
CA PHE A 232 3.10 1.59 -7.01
C PHE A 232 2.56 0.85 -8.21
N HIS A 233 1.82 1.56 -9.05
CA HIS A 233 1.39 1.10 -10.36
C HIS A 233 1.84 2.08 -11.44
N ARG A 234 2.19 1.56 -12.60
CA ARG A 234 2.43 2.41 -13.75
C ARG A 234 1.17 3.15 -14.14
N ARG A 235 1.30 4.46 -14.32
CA ARG A 235 0.17 5.27 -14.80
C ARG A 235 -0.26 4.77 -16.19
N PRO A 236 -1.53 4.42 -16.40
CA PRO A 236 -1.99 4.01 -17.72
C PRO A 236 -1.84 5.15 -18.72
N THR A 237 -1.51 4.80 -19.95
CA THR A 237 -1.55 5.70 -21.10
C THR A 237 -2.74 5.29 -21.95
N LEU A 238 -3.81 6.08 -21.93
CA LEU A 238 -5.02 5.80 -22.68
C LEU A 238 -5.40 7.02 -23.52
N ALA A 239 -5.43 6.86 -24.85
CA ALA A 239 -5.89 7.89 -25.74
C ALA A 239 -7.44 7.96 -25.75
N ALA A 240 -8.01 9.10 -26.12
CA ALA A 240 -9.45 9.28 -26.10
C ALA A 240 -10.19 8.32 -27.05
N ASP A 241 -9.56 7.96 -28.17
CA ASP A 241 -10.09 7.01 -29.17
C ASP A 241 -10.07 5.55 -28.70
N GLN A 242 -9.47 5.28 -27.53
CA GLN A 242 -9.44 3.97 -26.89
C GLN A 242 -10.55 3.78 -25.84
N LEU A 243 -11.35 4.81 -25.61
CA LEU A 243 -12.52 4.77 -24.75
C LEU A 243 -13.77 5.09 -25.58
N VAL A 244 -14.62 4.10 -25.78
CA VAL A 244 -15.88 4.25 -26.49
C VAL A 244 -17.02 4.36 -25.48
N LEU A 245 -17.54 5.55 -25.33
CA LEU A 245 -18.74 5.91 -24.56
C LEU A 245 -19.59 6.85 -25.40
N ALA A 246 -20.86 7.02 -25.04
CA ALA A 246 -21.67 8.09 -25.61
C ALA A 246 -20.99 9.45 -25.35
N ALA A 247 -21.02 10.34 -26.35
CA ALA A 247 -20.26 11.60 -26.32
C ALA A 247 -20.65 12.50 -25.13
N ASP A 248 -21.92 12.54 -24.81
CA ASP A 248 -22.47 13.23 -23.63
C ASP A 248 -21.95 12.65 -22.31
N THR A 249 -21.96 11.34 -22.18
CA THR A 249 -21.45 10.63 -20.99
C THR A 249 -19.96 10.89 -20.77
N LEU A 250 -19.14 10.81 -21.83
CA LEU A 250 -17.71 11.10 -21.73
C LEU A 250 -17.46 12.56 -21.35
N ALA A 251 -18.17 13.51 -21.99
CA ALA A 251 -18.05 14.93 -21.71
C ALA A 251 -18.44 15.26 -20.26
N GLU A 252 -19.47 14.60 -19.72
CA GLU A 252 -19.93 14.75 -18.35
C GLU A 252 -18.86 14.31 -17.36
N VAL A 253 -18.31 13.10 -17.50
CA VAL A 253 -17.26 12.57 -16.65
C VAL A 253 -15.99 13.43 -16.72
N GLN A 254 -15.58 13.87 -17.92
CA GLN A 254 -14.43 14.75 -18.11
C GLN A 254 -14.62 16.09 -17.40
N ARG A 255 -15.81 16.68 -17.48
CA ARG A 255 -16.12 17.95 -16.84
C ARG A 255 -15.93 17.87 -15.34
N GLN A 256 -16.48 16.84 -14.71
CA GLN A 256 -16.44 16.70 -13.24
C GLN A 256 -15.06 16.36 -12.71
N VAL A 257 -14.25 15.62 -13.46
CA VAL A 257 -12.97 15.13 -12.96
C VAL A 257 -11.79 15.93 -13.52
N VAL A 258 -11.72 16.06 -14.84
CA VAL A 258 -10.55 16.64 -15.53
C VAL A 258 -10.63 18.15 -15.58
N GLU A 259 -11.79 18.73 -15.98
CA GLU A 259 -11.90 20.18 -16.15
C GLU A 259 -11.87 20.93 -14.81
N VAL A 260 -12.47 20.37 -13.74
CA VAL A 260 -12.35 20.95 -12.39
C VAL A 260 -10.88 20.95 -11.95
N ALA A 261 -10.13 19.87 -12.16
CA ALA A 261 -8.70 19.83 -11.82
C ALA A 261 -7.87 20.84 -12.65
N ARG A 262 -8.24 21.05 -13.91
CA ARG A 262 -7.58 22.03 -14.81
C ARG A 262 -7.83 23.49 -14.39
N HIS A 263 -9.04 23.80 -13.92
CA HIS A 263 -9.46 25.15 -13.57
C HIS A 263 -9.47 25.44 -12.06
N LYS A 264 -8.79 24.62 -11.26
CA LYS A 264 -8.82 24.66 -9.80
C LYS A 264 -8.49 26.03 -9.22
N GLU A 265 -7.47 26.72 -9.73
CA GLU A 265 -7.06 28.03 -9.26
C GLU A 265 -8.15 29.10 -9.47
N GLN A 266 -8.81 29.06 -10.63
CA GLN A 266 -9.92 29.96 -10.96
C GLN A 266 -11.14 29.68 -10.08
N LEU A 267 -11.44 28.41 -9.82
CA LEU A 267 -12.55 28.00 -8.95
C LEU A 267 -12.33 28.46 -7.52
N LEU A 268 -11.14 28.21 -6.95
CA LEU A 268 -10.78 28.67 -5.61
C LEU A 268 -10.82 30.20 -5.50
N ALA A 269 -10.29 30.93 -6.49
CA ALA A 269 -10.34 32.39 -6.51
C ALA A 269 -11.79 32.93 -6.56
N ALA A 270 -12.72 32.14 -7.10
CA ALA A 270 -14.14 32.43 -7.14
C ALA A 270 -14.91 31.92 -5.89
N GLY A 271 -14.22 31.39 -4.88
CA GLY A 271 -14.84 30.87 -3.66
C GLY A 271 -15.59 29.54 -3.87
N GLN A 272 -15.25 28.79 -4.94
CA GLN A 272 -15.88 27.49 -5.21
C GLN A 272 -15.08 26.35 -4.57
N HIS A 273 -15.79 25.30 -4.12
CA HIS A 273 -15.14 24.12 -3.54
C HIS A 273 -14.51 23.22 -4.63
N LEU A 274 -13.47 22.47 -4.24
CA LEU A 274 -12.80 21.49 -5.11
C LEU A 274 -13.15 20.04 -4.77
N LYS A 275 -13.64 19.80 -3.55
CA LYS A 275 -14.10 18.47 -3.13
C LYS A 275 -15.27 18.04 -4.02
N ARG A 276 -15.18 16.83 -4.58
CA ARG A 276 -16.21 16.29 -5.48
C ARG A 276 -16.26 14.78 -5.48
N GLY A 277 -17.46 14.23 -5.71
CA GLY A 277 -17.71 12.80 -5.84
C GLY A 277 -18.41 12.47 -7.16
N VAL A 278 -17.91 11.48 -7.86
CA VAL A 278 -18.50 10.95 -9.10
C VAL A 278 -18.79 9.47 -8.92
N LEU A 279 -20.03 9.06 -9.16
CA LEU A 279 -20.44 7.67 -9.19
C LEU A 279 -20.61 7.22 -10.64
N LEU A 280 -19.83 6.22 -11.07
CA LEU A 280 -20.00 5.54 -12.35
C LEU A 280 -20.78 4.25 -12.12
N TYR A 281 -21.98 4.15 -12.67
CA TYR A 281 -22.83 2.98 -12.50
C TYR A 281 -23.32 2.40 -13.82
N GLY A 282 -23.72 1.15 -13.80
CA GLY A 282 -24.23 0.45 -14.98
C GLY A 282 -23.88 -1.04 -14.95
N PRO A 283 -24.37 -1.82 -15.92
CA PRO A 283 -24.15 -3.26 -15.99
C PRO A 283 -22.65 -3.65 -15.94
N PRO A 284 -22.31 -4.87 -15.53
CA PRO A 284 -20.93 -5.34 -15.64
C PRO A 284 -20.49 -5.37 -17.12
N GLY A 285 -19.22 -5.02 -17.36
CA GLY A 285 -18.64 -5.08 -18.71
C GLY A 285 -18.92 -3.89 -19.63
N VAL A 286 -19.57 -2.81 -19.15
CA VAL A 286 -19.83 -1.58 -19.95
C VAL A 286 -18.65 -0.61 -20.00
N GLY A 287 -17.58 -0.84 -19.18
CA GLY A 287 -16.37 -0.04 -19.27
C GLY A 287 -16.08 0.87 -18.06
N LYS A 288 -16.74 0.68 -16.89
CA LYS A 288 -16.50 1.49 -15.68
C LYS A 288 -15.03 1.58 -15.28
N THR A 289 -14.37 0.46 -15.04
CA THR A 289 -12.92 0.40 -14.76
C THR A 289 -12.08 1.01 -15.89
N HIS A 290 -12.50 0.84 -17.17
CA HIS A 290 -11.80 1.44 -18.29
C HIS A 290 -11.90 2.96 -18.30
N THR A 291 -13.06 3.51 -17.91
CA THR A 291 -13.28 4.95 -17.70
C THR A 291 -12.39 5.48 -16.58
N VAL A 292 -12.29 4.77 -15.45
CA VAL A 292 -11.36 5.10 -14.36
C VAL A 292 -9.91 5.15 -14.85
N ARG A 293 -9.47 4.16 -15.64
CA ARG A 293 -8.13 4.13 -16.22
C ARG A 293 -7.89 5.32 -17.16
N TYR A 294 -8.90 5.70 -17.95
CA TYR A 294 -8.83 6.88 -18.80
C TYR A 294 -8.68 8.16 -17.97
N LEU A 295 -9.49 8.36 -16.93
CA LEU A 295 -9.37 9.50 -16.01
C LEU A 295 -7.99 9.56 -15.38
N THR A 296 -7.48 8.41 -14.90
CA THR A 296 -6.13 8.27 -14.36
C THR A 296 -5.07 8.73 -15.36
N SER A 297 -5.24 8.41 -16.65
CA SER A 297 -4.30 8.81 -17.70
C SER A 297 -4.32 10.33 -17.97
N ARG A 298 -5.46 10.99 -17.72
CA ARG A 298 -5.64 12.43 -17.99
C ARG A 298 -5.19 13.33 -16.84
N LEU A 299 -5.16 12.82 -15.63
CA LEU A 299 -4.81 13.55 -14.42
C LEU A 299 -3.32 13.41 -14.09
N THR A 300 -2.45 13.96 -14.95
CA THR A 300 -1.01 14.00 -14.69
C THR A 300 -0.72 14.88 -13.46
N GLY A 301 0.18 14.42 -12.58
CA GLY A 301 0.53 15.14 -11.34
C GLY A 301 -0.47 14.94 -10.18
N THR A 302 -1.63 14.33 -10.41
CA THR A 302 -2.57 13.98 -9.36
C THR A 302 -2.21 12.60 -8.79
N THR A 303 -2.17 12.48 -7.47
CA THR A 303 -2.01 11.18 -6.80
C THR A 303 -3.30 10.37 -6.97
N VAL A 304 -3.18 9.13 -7.42
CA VAL A 304 -4.33 8.25 -7.58
C VAL A 304 -4.22 7.10 -6.59
N LEU A 305 -5.22 6.97 -5.74
CA LEU A 305 -5.32 5.89 -4.74
C LEU A 305 -6.45 4.95 -5.15
N GLN A 306 -6.15 3.66 -5.29
CA GLN A 306 -7.12 2.64 -5.70
C GLN A 306 -7.42 1.70 -4.53
N LEU A 307 -8.71 1.59 -4.20
CA LEU A 307 -9.23 0.63 -3.24
C LEU A 307 -10.11 -0.38 -3.97
N THR A 308 -9.79 -1.65 -3.83
CA THR A 308 -10.54 -2.75 -4.44
C THR A 308 -10.61 -3.93 -3.47
N GLY A 309 -11.69 -4.69 -3.51
CA GLY A 309 -11.82 -5.94 -2.77
C GLY A 309 -11.48 -5.80 -1.28
N ASN A 310 -10.50 -6.58 -0.83
CA ASN A 310 -10.11 -6.61 0.59
C ASN A 310 -9.51 -5.30 1.15
N ALA A 311 -9.14 -4.35 0.30
CA ALA A 311 -8.63 -3.06 0.77
C ALA A 311 -9.73 -2.05 1.14
N LEU A 312 -10.99 -2.39 0.92
CA LEU A 312 -12.12 -1.49 1.20
C LEU A 312 -12.28 -1.15 2.69
N HIS A 313 -11.76 -1.98 3.59
CA HIS A 313 -11.75 -1.67 5.03
C HIS A 313 -10.76 -0.54 5.42
N LEU A 314 -9.85 -0.14 4.51
CA LEU A 314 -8.85 0.92 4.71
C LEU A 314 -9.33 2.29 4.19
N ILE A 315 -10.63 2.53 4.12
CA ILE A 315 -11.21 3.78 3.59
C ILE A 315 -10.70 5.01 4.37
N ALA A 316 -10.66 4.94 5.70
CA ALA A 316 -10.20 6.07 6.53
C ALA A 316 -8.72 6.40 6.28
N GLU A 317 -7.87 5.37 6.22
CA GLU A 317 -6.45 5.52 5.91
C GLU A 317 -6.26 6.10 4.50
N ALA A 318 -7.00 5.58 3.53
CA ALA A 318 -6.94 6.06 2.15
C ALA A 318 -7.36 7.52 2.03
N CYS A 319 -8.42 7.94 2.71
CA CYS A 319 -8.84 9.35 2.77
C CYS A 319 -7.78 10.23 3.45
N SER A 320 -7.14 9.73 4.51
CA SER A 320 -6.04 10.46 5.16
C SER A 320 -4.84 10.64 4.24
N VAL A 321 -4.46 9.59 3.50
CA VAL A 321 -3.39 9.64 2.49
C VAL A 321 -3.77 10.58 1.34
N ALA A 322 -5.02 10.52 0.86
CA ALA A 322 -5.50 11.41 -0.20
C ALA A 322 -5.39 12.90 0.20
N ARG A 323 -5.77 13.23 1.44
CA ARG A 323 -5.61 14.58 1.99
C ARG A 323 -4.15 15.03 2.02
N ALA A 324 -3.27 14.17 2.52
CA ALA A 324 -1.83 14.49 2.65
C ALA A 324 -1.13 14.64 1.29
N LEU A 325 -1.60 13.94 0.26
CA LEU A 325 -1.00 13.90 -1.07
C LEU A 325 -1.81 14.65 -2.14
N ALA A 326 -2.71 15.53 -1.74
CA ALA A 326 -3.48 16.35 -2.67
C ALA A 326 -2.56 17.17 -3.62
N PRO A 327 -2.96 17.34 -4.92
CA PRO A 327 -4.21 16.90 -5.54
C PRO A 327 -4.29 15.36 -5.65
N ALA A 328 -5.45 14.80 -5.29
CA ALA A 328 -5.64 13.37 -5.25
C ALA A 328 -6.97 12.90 -5.86
N MET A 329 -6.95 11.71 -6.46
CA MET A 329 -8.14 10.99 -6.90
C MET A 329 -8.22 9.66 -6.11
N LEU A 330 -9.25 9.50 -5.32
CA LEU A 330 -9.54 8.27 -4.60
C LEU A 330 -10.56 7.45 -5.40
N VAL A 331 -10.13 6.31 -5.91
CA VAL A 331 -10.94 5.38 -6.66
C VAL A 331 -11.38 4.24 -5.77
N ILE A 332 -12.68 4.01 -5.69
CA ILE A 332 -13.27 2.90 -4.94
C ILE A 332 -14.10 2.08 -5.93
N GLU A 333 -13.56 0.94 -6.33
CA GLU A 333 -14.24 0.06 -7.28
C GLU A 333 -15.19 -0.91 -6.54
N ASP A 334 -16.32 -1.21 -7.21
CA ASP A 334 -17.35 -2.14 -6.74
C ASP A 334 -17.85 -1.82 -5.33
N VAL A 335 -18.29 -0.56 -5.11
CA VAL A 335 -18.81 -0.10 -3.82
C VAL A 335 -20.07 -0.84 -3.37
N ASP A 336 -20.73 -1.59 -4.24
CA ASP A 336 -21.79 -2.53 -3.90
C ASP A 336 -21.30 -3.62 -2.92
N LEU A 337 -20.03 -4.03 -2.97
CA LEU A 337 -19.44 -4.95 -2.00
C LEU A 337 -19.45 -4.37 -0.58
N ILE A 338 -19.20 -3.06 -0.45
CA ILE A 338 -19.30 -2.36 0.84
C ILE A 338 -20.76 -2.24 1.31
N ALA A 339 -21.67 -2.03 0.36
CA ALA A 339 -23.10 -1.92 0.65
C ALA A 339 -23.73 -3.28 1.00
N GLU A 340 -23.17 -4.38 0.49
CA GLU A 340 -23.61 -5.75 0.80
C GLU A 340 -23.03 -6.28 2.11
N ASP A 341 -21.95 -5.67 2.64
CA ASP A 341 -21.39 -6.03 3.94
C ASP A 341 -22.41 -5.70 5.04
N ARG A 342 -23.32 -6.65 5.23
CA ARG A 342 -24.36 -6.61 6.26
C ARG A 342 -23.67 -6.95 7.57
N GLY A 343 -23.26 -5.93 8.32
CA GLY A 343 -22.91 -6.12 9.71
C GLY A 343 -23.99 -6.95 10.43
N MET A 344 -23.76 -7.35 11.68
CA MET A 344 -24.65 -8.25 12.44
C MET A 344 -26.14 -7.79 12.51
N HIS A 345 -26.50 -6.64 11.93
CA HIS A 345 -27.85 -6.08 11.94
C HIS A 345 -28.28 -5.69 10.52
N PRO A 346 -29.44 -6.18 10.04
CA PRO A 346 -30.00 -5.81 8.75
C PRO A 346 -30.19 -4.29 8.64
N GLY A 347 -29.64 -3.68 7.57
CA GLY A 347 -29.78 -2.24 7.31
C GLY A 347 -28.62 -1.37 7.81
N GLN A 348 -27.60 -1.92 8.46
CA GLN A 348 -26.36 -1.22 8.76
C GLN A 348 -25.30 -1.54 7.68
N HIS A 349 -24.78 -0.49 7.05
CA HIS A 349 -23.69 -0.56 6.06
C HIS A 349 -22.48 0.23 6.60
N PRO A 350 -21.73 -0.33 7.59
CA PRO A 350 -20.76 0.44 8.36
C PRO A 350 -19.68 1.06 7.48
N LEU A 351 -19.15 0.33 6.50
CA LEU A 351 -18.12 0.83 5.59
C LEU A 351 -18.65 1.90 4.63
N LEU A 352 -19.88 1.76 4.12
CA LEU A 352 -20.50 2.79 3.27
C LEU A 352 -20.72 4.09 4.07
N PHE A 353 -21.22 3.97 5.30
CA PHE A 353 -21.36 5.14 6.18
C PHE A 353 -20.03 5.76 6.54
N GLN A 354 -19.00 4.96 6.76
CA GLN A 354 -17.65 5.43 7.01
C GLN A 354 -17.13 6.22 5.80
N LEU A 355 -17.25 5.69 4.58
CA LEU A 355 -16.89 6.39 3.35
C LEU A 355 -17.60 7.74 3.25
N LEU A 356 -18.91 7.77 3.44
CA LEU A 356 -19.69 8.99 3.38
C LEU A 356 -19.30 10.00 4.47
N ASN A 357 -18.92 9.55 5.65
CA ASN A 357 -18.44 10.41 6.73
C ASN A 357 -17.03 10.97 6.42
N GLU A 358 -16.14 10.15 5.85
CA GLU A 358 -14.82 10.61 5.41
C GLU A 358 -14.91 11.65 4.28
N MET A 359 -15.86 11.47 3.36
CA MET A 359 -16.14 12.48 2.33
C MET A 359 -16.61 13.80 2.95
N ASP A 360 -17.46 13.77 4.00
CA ASP A 360 -17.91 14.97 4.69
C ASP A 360 -16.80 15.66 5.49
N GLY A 361 -15.92 14.87 6.10
CA GLY A 361 -14.80 15.38 6.91
C GLY A 361 -13.68 16.07 6.11
N LEU A 362 -13.78 16.10 4.78
CA LEU A 362 -12.85 16.86 3.94
C LEU A 362 -13.18 18.34 3.95
N ALA A 363 -12.13 19.16 4.05
CA ALA A 363 -12.27 20.62 3.85
C ALA A 363 -12.77 20.91 2.42
N GLU A 364 -13.52 22.00 2.26
CA GLU A 364 -14.12 22.35 0.96
C GLU A 364 -13.08 22.70 -0.11
N ASP A 365 -11.94 23.23 0.30
CA ASP A 365 -10.80 23.56 -0.56
C ASP A 365 -9.87 22.36 -0.83
N ALA A 366 -10.11 21.21 -0.22
CA ALA A 366 -9.32 20.00 -0.46
C ALA A 366 -9.48 19.54 -1.91
N ASP A 367 -8.38 19.56 -2.68
CA ASP A 367 -8.37 19.08 -4.07
C ASP A 367 -8.35 17.53 -4.11
N VAL A 368 -9.47 16.95 -3.70
CA VAL A 368 -9.69 15.51 -3.68
C VAL A 368 -10.96 15.17 -4.45
N VAL A 369 -10.83 14.28 -5.44
CA VAL A 369 -11.97 13.71 -6.16
C VAL A 369 -12.17 12.26 -5.80
N PHE A 370 -13.41 11.88 -5.44
CA PHE A 370 -13.84 10.51 -5.27
C PHE A 370 -14.43 9.99 -6.58
N VAL A 371 -13.96 8.84 -7.03
CA VAL A 371 -14.54 8.13 -8.17
C VAL A 371 -14.98 6.75 -7.68
N LEU A 372 -16.27 6.58 -7.61
CA LEU A 372 -16.92 5.35 -7.15
C LEU A 372 -17.41 4.56 -8.35
N THR A 373 -17.30 3.24 -8.34
CA THR A 373 -17.93 2.40 -9.36
C THR A 373 -18.85 1.37 -8.72
N THR A 374 -19.99 1.06 -9.38
CA THR A 374 -20.91 0.01 -8.93
C THR A 374 -21.64 -0.66 -10.09
N ASN A 375 -22.00 -1.91 -9.90
CA ASN A 375 -22.93 -2.63 -10.76
C ASN A 375 -24.38 -2.54 -10.22
N ARG A 376 -24.57 -2.08 -8.99
CA ARG A 376 -25.82 -2.10 -8.24
C ARG A 376 -26.14 -0.70 -7.67
N ALA A 377 -26.52 0.23 -8.54
CA ALA A 377 -26.90 1.59 -8.12
C ALA A 377 -28.10 1.57 -7.14
N ASP A 378 -29.00 0.59 -7.29
CA ASP A 378 -30.16 0.38 -6.43
C ASP A 378 -29.81 0.18 -4.94
N LEU A 379 -28.65 -0.39 -4.64
CA LEU A 379 -28.17 -0.58 -3.26
C LEU A 379 -27.63 0.71 -2.63
N LEU A 380 -27.11 1.60 -3.44
CA LEU A 380 -26.45 2.85 -3.00
C LEU A 380 -27.43 4.03 -2.94
N GLU A 381 -28.43 4.05 -3.83
CA GLU A 381 -29.37 5.16 -3.99
C GLU A 381 -29.98 5.64 -2.66
N PRO A 382 -30.49 4.76 -1.76
CA PRO A 382 -31.06 5.21 -0.50
C PRO A 382 -30.05 5.90 0.42
N ALA A 383 -28.80 5.42 0.46
CA ALA A 383 -27.77 5.98 1.31
C ALA A 383 -27.22 7.32 0.76
N LEU A 384 -27.11 7.45 -0.57
CA LEU A 384 -26.67 8.68 -1.22
C LEU A 384 -27.77 9.75 -1.22
N ALA A 385 -29.02 9.37 -1.46
CA ALA A 385 -30.17 10.28 -1.43
C ALA A 385 -30.41 10.87 -0.04
N ALA A 386 -30.11 10.11 1.03
CA ALA A 386 -30.24 10.59 2.41
C ALA A 386 -29.21 11.68 2.77
N ARG A 387 -28.18 11.89 1.95
CA ARG A 387 -27.06 12.78 2.27
C ARG A 387 -26.53 13.50 1.01
N PRO A 388 -27.25 14.54 0.54
CA PRO A 388 -26.84 15.31 -0.65
C PRO A 388 -25.49 16.02 -0.43
N GLY A 389 -24.73 16.25 -1.51
CA GLY A 389 -23.44 16.94 -1.48
C GLY A 389 -22.21 16.03 -1.24
N ARG A 390 -22.37 14.69 -1.34
CA ARG A 390 -21.28 13.71 -1.22
C ARG A 390 -20.90 13.12 -2.56
N VAL A 391 -21.90 12.76 -3.34
CA VAL A 391 -21.76 12.40 -4.74
C VAL A 391 -22.46 13.49 -5.52
N ASP A 392 -21.67 14.32 -6.21
CA ASP A 392 -22.17 15.49 -6.92
C ASP A 392 -22.75 15.08 -8.26
N GLN A 393 -22.28 13.96 -8.81
CA GLN A 393 -22.67 13.44 -10.11
C GLN A 393 -22.71 11.92 -10.13
N ALA A 394 -23.88 11.38 -10.51
CA ALA A 394 -24.02 9.97 -10.86
C ALA A 394 -24.13 9.84 -12.38
N VAL A 395 -23.23 9.10 -13.00
CA VAL A 395 -23.13 8.92 -14.44
C VAL A 395 -23.42 7.47 -14.82
N GLU A 396 -24.45 7.26 -15.60
CA GLU A 396 -24.83 5.95 -16.10
C GLU A 396 -23.99 5.57 -17.33
N LEU A 397 -23.27 4.48 -17.24
CA LEU A 397 -22.62 3.83 -18.38
C LEU A 397 -23.59 2.79 -18.93
N ARG A 398 -24.20 3.13 -20.06
CA ARG A 398 -25.21 2.30 -20.72
C ARG A 398 -24.57 1.23 -21.60
N LEU A 399 -25.37 0.26 -21.97
CA LEU A 399 -25.00 -0.68 -23.03
C LEU A 399 -24.73 0.08 -24.33
N PRO A 400 -23.74 -0.36 -25.15
CA PRO A 400 -23.40 0.32 -26.38
C PRO A 400 -24.52 0.23 -27.40
N ASP A 401 -24.87 1.35 -27.98
CA ASP A 401 -25.75 1.41 -29.15
C ASP A 401 -25.07 0.85 -30.42
N ALA A 402 -25.74 0.87 -31.56
CA ALA A 402 -25.22 0.31 -32.80
C ALA A 402 -23.90 0.98 -33.25
N GLU A 403 -23.79 2.29 -33.10
CA GLU A 403 -22.61 3.06 -33.47
C GLU A 403 -21.45 2.75 -32.53
N ALA A 404 -21.69 2.74 -31.23
CA ALA A 404 -20.70 2.38 -30.20
C ALA A 404 -20.26 0.91 -30.37
N ARG A 405 -21.15 -0.03 -30.71
CA ARG A 405 -20.74 -1.44 -30.98
C ARG A 405 -19.80 -1.52 -32.17
N ARG A 406 -20.07 -0.77 -33.25
CA ARG A 406 -19.16 -0.69 -34.40
C ARG A 406 -17.81 -0.09 -34.00
N ALA A 407 -17.80 1.00 -33.27
CA ALA A 407 -16.56 1.63 -32.78
C ALA A 407 -15.76 0.70 -31.86
N LEU A 408 -16.42 -0.05 -30.97
CA LEU A 408 -15.80 -1.05 -30.13
C LEU A 408 -15.21 -2.22 -30.93
N PHE A 409 -15.92 -2.69 -31.95
CA PHE A 409 -15.41 -3.71 -32.86
C PHE A 409 -14.14 -3.22 -33.56
N GLU A 410 -14.15 -2.03 -34.11
CA GLU A 410 -13.01 -1.40 -34.79
C GLU A 410 -11.85 -1.20 -33.82
N LEU A 411 -12.13 -0.82 -32.55
CA LEU A 411 -11.12 -0.69 -31.50
C LEU A 411 -10.47 -2.03 -31.17
N TYR A 412 -11.27 -3.07 -30.97
CA TYR A 412 -10.77 -4.36 -30.48
C TYR A 412 -10.14 -5.22 -31.58
N ARG A 413 -10.49 -5.00 -32.86
CA ARG A 413 -9.83 -5.67 -33.98
C ARG A 413 -8.47 -5.09 -34.34
N ARG A 414 -8.01 -3.99 -33.71
CA ARG A 414 -6.68 -3.41 -33.97
C ARG A 414 -5.60 -4.49 -33.81
N GLY A 415 -4.80 -4.70 -34.88
CA GLY A 415 -3.78 -5.76 -34.91
C GLY A 415 -4.26 -7.14 -35.37
N LEU A 416 -5.56 -7.26 -35.74
CA LEU A 416 -6.11 -8.46 -36.36
C LEU A 416 -6.54 -8.13 -37.80
N GLU A 417 -6.16 -9.00 -38.74
CA GLU A 417 -6.84 -9.01 -40.06
C GLU A 417 -8.17 -9.72 -39.89
N VAL A 418 -9.27 -8.98 -40.13
CA VAL A 418 -10.63 -9.50 -39.99
C VAL A 418 -11.39 -9.24 -41.29
N ASP A 419 -11.92 -10.31 -41.86
CA ASP A 419 -12.87 -10.18 -42.98
C ASP A 419 -14.20 -9.59 -42.46
N THR A 420 -14.50 -8.37 -42.90
CA THR A 420 -15.69 -7.63 -42.49
C THR A 420 -16.91 -7.89 -43.38
N SER A 421 -16.81 -8.84 -44.30
CA SER A 421 -17.99 -9.27 -45.09
C SER A 421 -19.03 -9.88 -44.14
N GLY A 422 -20.22 -9.27 -44.06
CA GLY A 422 -21.26 -9.69 -43.10
C GLY A 422 -21.15 -9.08 -41.72
N LEU A 423 -20.26 -8.10 -41.47
CA LEU A 423 -20.12 -7.43 -40.18
C LEU A 423 -21.44 -6.80 -39.69
N ASP A 424 -22.23 -6.24 -40.56
CA ASP A 424 -23.51 -5.62 -40.19
C ASP A 424 -24.49 -6.61 -39.60
N ASP A 425 -24.51 -7.85 -40.10
CA ASP A 425 -25.33 -8.93 -39.56
C ASP A 425 -24.81 -9.36 -38.15
N VAL A 426 -23.50 -9.49 -38.02
CA VAL A 426 -22.88 -9.76 -36.70
C VAL A 426 -23.20 -8.68 -35.69
N LEU A 427 -23.08 -7.40 -36.06
CA LEU A 427 -23.39 -6.28 -35.20
C LEU A 427 -24.89 -6.18 -34.85
N ALA A 428 -25.77 -6.53 -35.77
CA ALA A 428 -27.21 -6.59 -35.51
C ALA A 428 -27.53 -7.67 -34.46
N ARG A 429 -26.91 -8.85 -34.57
CA ARG A 429 -27.06 -9.97 -33.61
C ARG A 429 -26.43 -9.72 -32.23
N THR A 430 -25.61 -8.68 -32.12
CA THR A 430 -25.00 -8.24 -30.84
C THR A 430 -25.78 -7.09 -30.19
N GLU A 431 -27.03 -6.89 -30.49
CA GLU A 431 -27.88 -5.93 -29.77
C GLU A 431 -28.02 -6.32 -28.29
N GLY A 432 -27.89 -5.34 -27.39
CA GLY A 432 -27.98 -5.56 -25.94
C GLY A 432 -26.75 -6.20 -25.30
N VAL A 433 -25.62 -6.36 -25.99
CA VAL A 433 -24.39 -6.89 -25.41
C VAL A 433 -23.49 -5.77 -24.88
N THR A 434 -22.57 -6.13 -23.99
CA THR A 434 -21.58 -5.20 -23.42
C THR A 434 -20.31 -5.08 -24.26
N ALA A 435 -19.47 -4.09 -23.94
CA ALA A 435 -18.14 -3.95 -24.52
C ALA A 435 -17.25 -5.19 -24.28
N SER A 436 -17.37 -5.79 -23.09
CA SER A 436 -16.64 -7.02 -22.75
C SER A 436 -17.03 -8.21 -23.61
N PHE A 437 -18.31 -8.32 -23.98
CA PHE A 437 -18.79 -9.35 -24.90
C PHE A 437 -18.14 -9.22 -26.29
N LEU A 438 -18.11 -8.01 -26.84
CA LEU A 438 -17.50 -7.77 -28.16
C LEU A 438 -15.98 -8.07 -28.16
N LYS A 439 -15.30 -7.75 -27.08
CA LYS A 439 -13.89 -8.10 -26.90
C LYS A 439 -13.67 -9.60 -26.89
N GLU A 440 -14.52 -10.33 -26.17
CA GLU A 440 -14.46 -11.80 -26.09
C GLU A 440 -14.84 -12.45 -27.42
N LEU A 441 -15.79 -11.89 -28.16
CA LEU A 441 -16.15 -12.34 -29.50
C LEU A 441 -14.93 -12.34 -30.43
N LEU A 442 -14.20 -11.23 -30.50
CA LEU A 442 -13.00 -11.14 -31.34
C LEU A 442 -11.88 -12.06 -30.86
N ARG A 443 -11.72 -12.23 -29.56
CA ARG A 443 -10.73 -13.18 -29.00
C ARG A 443 -11.04 -14.63 -29.40
N ARG A 444 -12.33 -15.02 -29.37
CA ARG A 444 -12.76 -16.38 -29.78
C ARG A 444 -12.64 -16.56 -31.30
N ALA A 445 -13.06 -15.58 -32.08
CA ALA A 445 -12.90 -15.62 -33.53
C ALA A 445 -11.41 -15.75 -33.93
N ALA A 446 -10.51 -15.02 -33.27
CA ALA A 446 -9.08 -15.16 -33.46
C ALA A 446 -8.57 -16.57 -33.08
N LEU A 447 -9.11 -17.20 -32.02
CA LEU A 447 -8.78 -18.56 -31.65
C LEU A 447 -9.24 -19.58 -32.69
N LEU A 448 -10.45 -19.44 -33.22
CA LEU A 448 -10.96 -20.31 -34.32
C LEU A 448 -10.09 -20.16 -35.57
N ALA A 449 -9.73 -18.94 -35.93
CA ALA A 449 -8.82 -18.67 -37.04
C ALA A 449 -7.45 -19.34 -36.82
N ALA A 450 -6.88 -19.25 -35.62
CA ALA A 450 -5.60 -19.89 -35.26
C ALA A 450 -5.67 -21.42 -35.36
N GLN A 451 -6.75 -22.01 -34.90
CA GLN A 451 -6.99 -23.48 -35.04
C GLN A 451 -7.09 -23.92 -36.51
N ARG A 452 -7.67 -23.09 -37.36
CA ARG A 452 -7.82 -23.34 -38.80
C ARG A 452 -6.49 -23.18 -39.58
N THR A 453 -5.73 -22.11 -39.25
CA THR A 453 -4.52 -21.75 -40.03
C THR A 453 -3.22 -22.35 -39.47
N GLY A 454 -3.24 -22.90 -38.26
CA GLY A 454 -2.05 -23.48 -37.62
C GLY A 454 -1.00 -22.37 -37.33
N THR A 455 0.21 -22.53 -37.90
CA THR A 455 1.34 -21.58 -37.66
C THR A 455 1.42 -20.42 -38.66
N GLY A 456 0.43 -20.27 -39.53
CA GLY A 456 0.36 -19.18 -40.52
C GLY A 456 -0.02 -17.82 -39.92
N PRO A 457 0.01 -16.74 -40.74
CA PRO A 457 -0.50 -15.45 -40.32
C PRO A 457 -1.96 -15.54 -39.87
N LEU A 458 -2.29 -14.83 -38.78
CA LEU A 458 -3.62 -14.85 -38.21
C LEU A 458 -4.57 -13.94 -39.00
N SER A 459 -5.47 -14.54 -39.75
CA SER A 459 -6.52 -13.84 -40.47
C SER A 459 -7.87 -14.46 -40.10
N VAL A 460 -8.75 -13.63 -39.54
CA VAL A 460 -10.08 -14.02 -39.06
C VAL A 460 -11.07 -13.89 -40.25
N SER A 461 -11.65 -15.00 -40.66
CA SER A 461 -12.69 -15.03 -41.69
C SER A 461 -14.06 -14.65 -41.12
N ALA A 462 -14.99 -14.30 -42.00
CA ALA A 462 -16.38 -14.07 -41.62
C ALA A 462 -17.02 -15.32 -40.99
N ALA A 463 -16.59 -16.52 -41.39
CA ALA A 463 -17.05 -17.78 -40.81
C ALA A 463 -16.51 -17.98 -39.37
N ASP A 464 -15.23 -17.64 -39.10
CA ASP A 464 -14.65 -17.68 -37.72
C ASP A 464 -15.41 -16.70 -36.82
N LEU A 465 -15.74 -15.51 -37.31
CA LEU A 465 -16.47 -14.50 -36.55
C LEU A 465 -17.91 -14.92 -36.24
N SER A 466 -18.64 -15.46 -37.26
CA SER A 466 -19.98 -15.99 -37.04
C SER A 466 -20.00 -17.19 -36.12
N GLY A 467 -19.05 -18.13 -36.28
CA GLY A 467 -18.92 -19.31 -35.41
C GLY A 467 -18.65 -18.93 -33.95
N ALA A 468 -17.76 -17.98 -33.72
CA ALA A 468 -17.51 -17.45 -32.36
C ALA A 468 -18.75 -16.78 -31.75
N LEU A 469 -19.53 -16.07 -32.58
CA LEU A 469 -20.77 -15.46 -32.11
C LEU A 469 -21.82 -16.52 -31.76
N ASP A 470 -21.96 -17.56 -32.60
CA ASP A 470 -22.89 -18.66 -32.37
C ASP A 470 -22.53 -19.40 -31.06
N GLU A 471 -21.24 -19.64 -30.79
CA GLU A 471 -20.78 -20.22 -29.53
C GLU A 471 -21.12 -19.36 -28.31
N LEU A 472 -20.96 -18.01 -28.43
CA LEU A 472 -21.26 -17.10 -27.34
C LEU A 472 -22.77 -16.97 -27.08
N LEU A 473 -23.58 -17.03 -28.12
CA LEU A 473 -25.04 -16.93 -28.03
C LEU A 473 -25.73 -18.26 -27.72
N ASP A 474 -25.02 -19.41 -27.81
CA ASP A 474 -25.61 -20.71 -27.47
C ASP A 474 -26.15 -20.68 -26.03
N THR A 475 -27.43 -21.11 -25.90
CA THR A 475 -28.14 -21.17 -24.61
C THR A 475 -27.43 -22.07 -23.59
N ARG A 476 -26.61 -23.04 -24.02
CA ARG A 476 -25.76 -23.86 -23.16
C ARG A 476 -24.68 -23.07 -22.42
N ASN A 477 -24.34 -21.91 -22.93
CA ASN A 477 -23.36 -20.99 -22.31
C ASN A 477 -24.01 -19.86 -21.49
N ALA A 478 -25.22 -20.11 -20.93
CA ALA A 478 -25.97 -19.07 -20.19
C ALA A 478 -25.16 -18.39 -19.10
N MET A 479 -24.35 -19.13 -18.33
CA MET A 479 -23.47 -18.56 -17.32
C MET A 479 -22.39 -17.64 -17.93
N THR A 480 -21.78 -18.05 -19.03
CA THR A 480 -20.79 -17.23 -19.75
C THR A 480 -21.42 -15.93 -20.27
N ARG A 481 -22.65 -15.99 -20.78
CA ARG A 481 -23.40 -14.83 -21.24
C ARG A 481 -23.69 -13.86 -20.10
N THR A 482 -24.12 -14.35 -18.94
CA THR A 482 -24.36 -13.52 -17.75
C THR A 482 -23.07 -12.85 -17.29
N LEU A 483 -21.96 -13.57 -17.23
CA LEU A 483 -20.65 -13.02 -16.86
C LEU A 483 -20.13 -11.94 -17.84
N LEU A 484 -20.48 -12.06 -19.11
CA LEU A 484 -20.13 -11.08 -20.15
C LEU A 484 -21.17 -9.96 -20.27
N GLY A 485 -22.20 -9.94 -19.42
CA GLY A 485 -23.20 -8.87 -19.34
C GLY A 485 -24.20 -8.86 -20.50
N SER A 486 -24.43 -10.00 -21.17
CA SER A 486 -25.59 -10.12 -22.08
C SER A 486 -26.83 -10.55 -21.30
N ALA A 487 -27.96 -9.88 -21.52
CA ALA A 487 -29.22 -10.26 -20.90
C ALA A 487 -29.59 -11.71 -21.25
N PRO A 488 -30.18 -12.51 -20.31
CA PRO A 488 -30.82 -13.74 -20.67
C PRO A 488 -31.98 -13.43 -21.61
N GLY A 489 -31.94 -13.99 -22.81
CA GLY A 489 -33.04 -13.87 -23.77
C GLY A 489 -34.28 -14.63 -23.31
#